data_29e16c502e9bbb207aa97894832f813d
#
_entry.id   29e16c502e9bbb207aa97894832f813d
#
_cell.length_a   1.000
_cell.length_b   1.000
_cell.length_c   1.000
_cell.angle_alpha   90.00
_cell.angle_beta   90.00
_cell.angle_gamma   90.00
#
_symmetry.space_group_name_H-M   'P 1'
#
loop_
_entity.id
_entity.type
_entity.pdbx_description
1 polymer ?
#
loop_
_entity_poly.entity_id
_entity_poly.type
_entity_poly.pdbx_seq_one_letter_code
_entity_poly.pdbx_strand_id
1 'polypeptide(L)'
;MNRSYRIEDNNSNSFIPSYSGTNGAVATHSNLSSMTAYNILNQDRGNAFDAAAGAMLVEGLVNPQMFGMGGEGVMILKPKNQNPVVLNGNTLSPRKFNFLNLVTRGFTEVPDEGVLCAGVPAAFSSIFRMLQLYGTLDFRTISKYAKEYAKEG
;
A
#
# COMPACT_ATOMS: atom_id res chain seq x y z
N MET A 1 11.81 -27.69 -10.65
CA MET A 1 12.65 -27.67 -9.43
C MET A 1 12.01 -26.66 -8.47
N ASN A 2 11.16 -27.16 -7.55
CA ASN A 2 10.48 -26.32 -6.56
C ASN A 2 11.45 -26.04 -5.42
N ARG A 3 11.99 -24.85 -5.36
CA ARG A 3 12.65 -24.37 -4.13
C ARG A 3 11.60 -23.68 -3.26
N SER A 4 11.02 -24.44 -2.33
CA SER A 4 10.33 -23.85 -1.19
C SER A 4 11.39 -23.17 -0.32
N TYR A 5 11.40 -21.86 -0.25
CA TYR A 5 12.17 -21.15 0.75
C TYR A 5 11.48 -21.34 2.09
N ARG A 6 11.98 -22.29 2.88
CA ARG A 6 11.66 -22.40 4.29
C ARG A 6 12.65 -21.52 5.04
N ILE A 7 12.18 -20.40 5.55
CA ILE A 7 12.94 -19.68 6.59
C ILE A 7 12.69 -20.47 7.87
N GLU A 8 13.60 -21.34 8.22
CA GLU A 8 13.62 -21.96 9.54
C GLU A 8 14.26 -20.95 10.49
N ASP A 9 13.44 -20.08 11.05
CA ASP A 9 13.86 -19.23 12.16
C ASP A 9 13.66 -20.02 13.46
N ASN A 10 14.71 -20.70 13.89
CA ASN A 10 14.72 -21.52 15.10
C ASN A 10 14.66 -20.70 16.40
N ASN A 11 14.41 -19.38 16.33
CA ASN A 11 14.47 -18.51 17.51
C ASN A 11 13.34 -17.50 17.61
N SER A 12 12.22 -17.68 16.89
CA SER A 12 11.09 -16.75 17.01
C SER A 12 10.18 -17.15 18.17
N ASN A 13 10.34 -16.50 19.31
CA ASN A 13 9.29 -16.36 20.33
C ASN A 13 8.12 -15.50 19.81
N SER A 14 7.76 -15.65 18.53
CA SER A 14 6.63 -14.95 17.95
C SER A 14 5.35 -15.65 18.38
N PHE A 15 4.48 -14.94 19.08
CA PHE A 15 3.12 -15.41 19.38
C PHE A 15 2.21 -15.39 18.13
N ILE A 16 2.69 -14.91 17.00
CA ILE A 16 1.94 -14.87 15.75
C ILE A 16 2.22 -16.16 14.98
N PRO A 17 1.20 -16.98 14.70
CA PRO A 17 1.38 -18.24 13.97
C PRO A 17 1.85 -17.96 12.53
N SER A 18 2.75 -18.82 12.05
CA SER A 18 3.15 -18.81 10.64
C SER A 18 2.07 -19.47 9.78
N TYR A 19 1.69 -18.80 8.71
CA TYR A 19 0.77 -19.34 7.71
C TYR A 19 1.51 -19.58 6.41
N SER A 20 1.27 -20.71 5.77
CA SER A 20 1.82 -21.03 4.46
C SER A 20 0.69 -21.46 3.52
N GLY A 21 0.81 -21.11 2.24
CA GLY A 21 -0.15 -21.48 1.22
C GLY A 21 0.57 -21.94 -0.05
N THR A 22 -0.07 -22.84 -0.80
CA THR A 22 0.45 -23.36 -2.06
C THR A 22 0.19 -22.44 -3.26
N ASN A 23 -0.90 -21.68 -3.22
CA ASN A 23 -1.34 -20.82 -4.34
C ASN A 23 -1.09 -19.33 -4.09
N GLY A 24 -0.86 -18.94 -2.86
CA GLY A 24 -0.61 -17.55 -2.46
C GLY A 24 -0.75 -17.37 -0.96
N ALA A 25 -0.30 -16.23 -0.49
CA ALA A 25 -0.45 -15.80 0.90
C ALA A 25 -0.77 -14.30 0.92
N VAL A 26 -1.58 -13.90 1.89
CA VAL A 26 -1.95 -12.51 2.14
C VAL A 26 -1.72 -12.21 3.61
N ALA A 27 -1.06 -11.10 3.89
CA ALA A 27 -0.93 -10.55 5.24
C ALA A 27 -1.13 -9.04 5.17
N THR A 28 -2.08 -8.52 5.93
CA THR A 28 -2.38 -7.09 6.06
C THR A 28 -2.66 -6.76 7.53
N HIS A 29 -2.79 -5.48 7.84
CA HIS A 29 -3.09 -5.07 9.21
C HIS A 29 -4.52 -5.42 9.63
N SER A 30 -5.50 -5.36 8.72
CA SER A 30 -6.90 -5.63 9.03
C SER A 30 -7.42 -6.91 8.36
N ASN A 31 -8.36 -7.58 9.02
CA ASN A 31 -9.03 -8.76 8.45
C ASN A 31 -9.79 -8.44 7.16
N LEU A 32 -10.44 -7.27 7.08
CA LEU A 32 -11.20 -6.84 5.90
C LEU A 32 -10.28 -6.63 4.70
N SER A 33 -9.11 -6.03 4.91
CA SER A 33 -8.09 -5.87 3.86
C SER A 33 -7.55 -7.22 3.39
N SER A 34 -7.31 -8.16 4.33
CA SER A 34 -6.87 -9.52 4.00
C SER A 34 -7.92 -10.30 3.21
N MET A 35 -9.19 -10.22 3.63
CA MET A 35 -10.31 -10.84 2.91
C MET A 35 -10.49 -10.25 1.51
N THR A 36 -10.34 -8.94 1.37
CA THR A 36 -10.40 -8.26 0.07
C THR A 36 -9.31 -8.79 -0.86
N ALA A 37 -8.06 -8.82 -0.39
CA ALA A 37 -6.95 -9.36 -1.18
C ALA A 37 -7.18 -10.82 -1.57
N TYR A 38 -7.66 -11.64 -0.63
CA TYR A 38 -8.00 -13.04 -0.88
C TYR A 38 -9.09 -13.18 -1.95
N ASN A 39 -10.16 -12.38 -1.87
CA ASN A 39 -11.26 -12.42 -2.84
C ASN A 39 -10.79 -11.98 -4.24
N ILE A 40 -9.96 -10.94 -4.32
CA ILE A 40 -9.39 -10.51 -5.61
C ILE A 40 -8.54 -11.62 -6.24
N LEU A 41 -7.72 -12.31 -5.45
CA LEU A 41 -6.91 -13.43 -5.96
C LEU A 41 -7.76 -14.62 -6.40
N ASN A 42 -8.77 -15.01 -5.64
CA ASN A 42 -9.48 -16.28 -5.84
C ASN A 42 -10.79 -16.14 -6.61
N GLN A 43 -11.57 -15.10 -6.35
CA GLN A 43 -12.88 -14.89 -6.99
C GLN A 43 -12.75 -14.06 -8.26
N ASP A 44 -12.03 -12.95 -8.19
CA ASP A 44 -11.88 -12.04 -9.32
C ASP A 44 -10.73 -12.45 -10.27
N ARG A 45 -9.93 -13.44 -9.87
CA ARG A 45 -8.79 -13.96 -10.63
C ARG A 45 -7.74 -12.90 -10.97
N GLY A 46 -7.61 -11.89 -10.08
CA GLY A 46 -6.55 -10.91 -10.15
C GLY A 46 -5.20 -11.47 -9.73
N ASN A 47 -4.16 -10.72 -9.98
CA ASN A 47 -2.82 -11.05 -9.55
C ASN A 47 -2.48 -10.40 -8.17
N ALA A 48 -1.26 -10.61 -7.70
CA ALA A 48 -0.81 -10.07 -6.41
C ALA A 48 -0.82 -8.53 -6.36
N PHE A 49 -0.63 -7.86 -7.50
CA PHE A 49 -0.65 -6.39 -7.57
C PHE A 49 -2.08 -5.85 -7.48
N ASP A 50 -3.04 -6.52 -8.13
CA ASP A 50 -4.46 -6.21 -8.00
C ASP A 50 -4.95 -6.41 -6.57
N ALA A 51 -4.55 -7.52 -5.96
CA ALA A 51 -4.89 -7.85 -4.58
C ALA A 51 -4.31 -6.84 -3.58
N ALA A 52 -3.04 -6.45 -3.77
CA ALA A 52 -2.40 -5.43 -2.95
C ALA A 52 -3.12 -4.08 -3.07
N ALA A 53 -3.47 -3.66 -4.29
CA ALA A 53 -4.20 -2.42 -4.51
C ALA A 53 -5.57 -2.42 -3.81
N GLY A 54 -6.34 -3.50 -3.94
CA GLY A 54 -7.63 -3.63 -3.27
C GLY A 54 -7.52 -3.62 -1.76
N ALA A 55 -6.53 -4.33 -1.21
CA ALA A 55 -6.24 -4.32 0.21
C ALA A 55 -5.90 -2.92 0.73
N MET A 56 -5.04 -2.18 0.00
CA MET A 56 -4.65 -0.82 0.38
C MET A 56 -5.85 0.15 0.34
N LEU A 57 -6.76 0.01 -0.62
CA LEU A 57 -7.98 0.83 -0.66
C LEU A 57 -8.87 0.58 0.56
N VAL A 58 -9.02 -0.69 0.96
CA VAL A 58 -9.80 -1.05 2.16
C VAL A 58 -9.07 -0.61 3.43
N GLU A 59 -7.74 -0.77 3.48
CA GLU A 59 -6.95 -0.35 4.65
C GLU A 59 -7.11 1.15 4.93
N GLY A 60 -7.09 2.00 3.88
CA GLY A 60 -7.33 3.43 4.02
C GLY A 60 -8.74 3.80 4.52
N LEU A 61 -9.67 2.86 4.44
CA LEU A 61 -11.03 3.03 4.93
C LEU A 61 -11.19 2.57 6.39
N VAL A 62 -10.62 1.39 6.71
CA VAL A 62 -10.83 0.74 8.02
C VAL A 62 -9.77 1.09 9.05
N ASN A 63 -8.66 1.66 8.63
CA ASN A 63 -7.52 2.04 9.48
C ASN A 63 -6.99 3.44 9.10
N PRO A 64 -7.86 4.47 9.06
CA PRO A 64 -7.51 5.79 8.52
C PRO A 64 -6.44 6.54 9.32
N GLN A 65 -6.22 6.16 10.60
CA GLN A 65 -5.18 6.74 11.44
C GLN A 65 -3.76 6.28 11.08
N MET A 66 -3.63 5.17 10.38
CA MET A 66 -2.33 4.59 9.99
C MET A 66 -2.05 4.70 8.50
N PHE A 67 -3.09 4.69 7.68
CA PHE A 67 -2.97 4.73 6.24
C PHE A 67 -4.09 5.55 5.60
N GLY A 68 -3.74 6.38 4.64
CA GLY A 68 -4.71 7.17 3.87
C GLY A 68 -4.23 7.45 2.46
N MET A 69 -5.19 7.65 1.55
CA MET A 69 -4.89 7.96 0.14
C MET A 69 -4.15 9.30 -0.04
N GLY A 70 -4.25 10.19 0.94
CA GLY A 70 -3.51 11.46 1.00
C GLY A 70 -2.10 11.35 1.56
N GLY A 71 -1.67 10.16 1.96
CA GLY A 71 -0.37 9.91 2.55
C GLY A 71 0.70 9.50 1.53
N GLU A 72 1.63 8.70 2.01
CA GLU A 72 2.78 8.19 1.28
C GLU A 72 2.92 6.68 1.45
N GLY A 73 3.77 6.06 0.66
CA GLY A 73 4.09 4.65 0.79
C GLY A 73 5.21 4.20 -0.12
N VAL A 74 5.98 3.25 0.34
CA VAL A 74 7.03 2.60 -0.45
C VAL A 74 6.63 1.14 -0.67
N MET A 75 6.75 0.68 -1.90
CA MET A 75 6.37 -0.67 -2.29
C MET A 75 7.56 -1.39 -2.89
N ILE A 76 7.77 -2.64 -2.50
CA ILE A 76 8.69 -3.55 -3.17
C ILE A 76 7.85 -4.51 -4.00
N LEU A 77 8.00 -4.42 -5.30
CA LEU A 77 7.25 -5.19 -6.29
C LEU A 77 8.16 -6.26 -6.89
N LYS A 78 7.70 -7.52 -6.91
CA LYS A 78 8.45 -8.63 -7.51
C LYS A 78 7.61 -9.29 -8.60
N PRO A 79 7.67 -8.79 -9.84
CA PRO A 79 6.99 -9.44 -10.96
C PRO A 79 7.61 -10.80 -11.27
N LYS A 80 6.82 -11.70 -11.84
CA LYS A 80 7.30 -13.03 -12.26
C LYS A 80 8.43 -12.88 -13.27
N ASN A 81 9.52 -13.62 -13.05
CA ASN A 81 10.70 -13.65 -13.93
C ASN A 81 11.42 -12.29 -14.13
N GLN A 82 11.18 -11.31 -13.28
CA GLN A 82 11.87 -10.02 -13.30
C GLN A 82 12.59 -9.76 -11.98
N ASN A 83 13.51 -8.82 -11.95
CA ASN A 83 14.11 -8.37 -10.70
C ASN A 83 13.09 -7.59 -9.85
N PRO A 84 13.24 -7.57 -8.51
CA PRO A 84 12.45 -6.70 -7.66
C PRO A 84 12.60 -5.24 -8.07
N VAL A 85 11.50 -4.50 -8.01
CA VAL A 85 11.45 -3.05 -8.31
C VAL A 85 10.91 -2.34 -7.08
N VAL A 86 11.53 -1.22 -6.72
CA VAL A 86 11.03 -0.34 -5.68
C VAL A 86 10.21 0.77 -6.34
N LEU A 87 8.98 0.91 -5.90
CA LEU A 87 8.13 2.05 -6.24
C LEU A 87 8.12 2.99 -5.03
N ASN A 88 8.83 4.11 -5.18
CA ASN A 88 8.89 5.13 -4.16
C ASN A 88 7.70 6.08 -4.30
N GLY A 89 6.76 5.97 -3.41
CA GLY A 89 5.57 6.80 -3.30
C GLY A 89 5.60 7.73 -2.10
N ASN A 90 6.78 8.16 -1.68
CA ASN A 90 6.90 9.21 -0.68
C ASN A 90 6.35 10.53 -1.20
N THR A 91 5.84 11.34 -0.29
CA THR A 91 5.40 12.69 -0.60
C THR A 91 6.54 13.56 -1.14
N LEU A 92 6.18 14.48 -2.00
CA LEU A 92 7.11 15.45 -2.56
C LEU A 92 6.82 16.83 -1.96
N SER A 93 7.82 17.67 -1.91
CA SER A 93 7.61 19.09 -1.62
C SER A 93 6.79 19.75 -2.72
N PRO A 94 5.82 20.62 -2.38
CA PRO A 94 5.13 21.43 -3.37
C PRO A 94 6.12 22.24 -4.23
N ARG A 95 5.84 22.40 -5.54
CA ARG A 95 6.77 23.08 -6.47
C ARG A 95 7.12 24.51 -6.05
N LYS A 96 6.21 25.18 -5.36
CA LYS A 96 6.40 26.56 -4.85
C LYS A 96 7.03 26.60 -3.45
N PHE A 97 7.30 25.44 -2.85
CA PHE A 97 7.95 25.38 -1.55
C PHE A 97 9.40 25.85 -1.69
N ASN A 98 9.75 26.84 -0.89
CA ASN A 98 11.10 27.38 -0.81
C ASN A 98 11.42 27.66 0.65
N PHE A 99 12.52 27.13 1.14
CA PHE A 99 12.95 27.32 2.52
C PHE A 99 13.15 28.80 2.87
N LEU A 100 13.62 29.62 1.94
CA LEU A 100 13.69 31.07 2.14
C LEU A 100 12.34 31.70 2.49
N ASN A 101 11.25 31.21 1.89
CA ASN A 101 9.92 31.70 2.21
C ASN A 101 9.48 31.30 3.64
N LEU A 102 9.99 30.22 4.20
CA LEU A 102 9.79 29.88 5.61
C LEU A 102 10.57 30.82 6.52
N VAL A 103 11.84 31.03 6.19
CA VAL A 103 12.71 31.94 6.98
C VAL A 103 12.15 33.36 7.01
N THR A 104 11.66 33.88 5.88
CA THR A 104 11.02 35.23 5.83
C THR A 104 9.74 35.31 6.62
N ARG A 105 9.11 34.20 6.93
CA ARG A 105 7.92 34.11 7.81
C ARG A 105 8.29 33.84 9.28
N GLY A 106 9.57 33.83 9.62
CA GLY A 106 10.06 33.63 10.99
C GLY A 106 10.25 32.17 11.41
N PHE A 107 10.19 31.23 10.47
CA PHE A 107 10.45 29.80 10.76
C PHE A 107 11.94 29.49 10.57
N THR A 108 12.51 28.74 11.49
CA THR A 108 13.90 28.23 11.40
C THR A 108 13.95 26.82 10.82
N GLU A 109 12.82 26.13 10.78
CA GLU A 109 12.66 24.78 10.25
C GLU A 109 11.24 24.60 9.71
N VAL A 110 10.99 23.47 9.02
CA VAL A 110 9.64 23.11 8.59
C VAL A 110 8.82 22.79 9.84
N PRO A 111 7.65 23.44 10.05
CA PRO A 111 6.84 23.17 11.24
C PRO A 111 6.28 21.74 11.21
N ASP A 112 6.12 21.13 12.38
CA ASP A 112 5.58 19.77 12.53
C ASP A 112 4.07 19.70 12.28
N GLU A 113 3.38 20.85 12.37
CA GLU A 113 1.93 20.91 12.24
C GLU A 113 1.49 21.98 11.23
N GLY A 114 0.28 21.79 10.71
CA GLY A 114 -0.37 22.75 9.83
C GLY A 114 -0.06 22.54 8.35
N VAL A 115 -0.55 23.46 7.52
CA VAL A 115 -0.49 23.32 6.05
C VAL A 115 0.93 23.41 5.48
N LEU A 116 1.86 24.02 6.19
CA LEU A 116 3.23 24.22 5.71
C LEU A 116 4.09 22.95 5.80
N CYS A 117 3.70 21.97 6.62
CA CYS A 117 4.38 20.66 6.67
C CYS A 117 3.78 19.64 5.68
N ALA A 118 2.65 19.97 5.05
CA ALA A 118 1.97 19.03 4.15
C ALA A 118 2.74 18.82 2.85
N GLY A 119 3.09 17.57 2.57
CA GLY A 119 3.64 17.15 1.29
C GLY A 119 2.55 16.95 0.22
N VAL A 120 2.96 16.81 -1.04
CA VAL A 120 2.06 16.42 -2.13
C VAL A 120 1.76 14.92 -1.99
N PRO A 121 0.47 14.52 -1.87
CA PRO A 121 0.10 13.12 -1.69
C PRO A 121 0.62 12.21 -2.80
N ALA A 122 1.16 11.05 -2.44
CA ALA A 122 1.74 10.12 -3.41
C ALA A 122 1.26 8.67 -3.27
N ALA A 123 0.60 8.29 -2.16
CA ALA A 123 0.12 6.92 -1.95
C ALA A 123 -0.81 6.45 -3.07
N PHE A 124 -1.82 7.24 -3.41
CA PHE A 124 -2.80 6.89 -4.44
C PHE A 124 -2.17 6.79 -5.83
N SER A 125 -1.31 7.74 -6.19
CA SER A 125 -0.60 7.71 -7.47
C SER A 125 0.33 6.50 -7.60
N SER A 126 0.91 6.04 -6.48
CA SER A 126 1.75 4.84 -6.44
C SER A 126 0.94 3.56 -6.65
N ILE A 127 -0.25 3.46 -6.05
CA ILE A 127 -1.18 2.35 -6.31
C ILE A 127 -1.54 2.30 -7.79
N PHE A 128 -1.91 3.43 -8.39
CA PHE A 128 -2.21 3.52 -9.81
C PHE A 128 -1.01 3.13 -10.68
N ARG A 129 0.18 3.59 -10.32
CA ARG A 129 1.39 3.25 -11.07
C ARG A 129 1.70 1.76 -11.01
N MET A 130 1.53 1.13 -9.85
CA MET A 130 1.65 -0.32 -9.70
C MET A 130 0.67 -1.07 -10.60
N LEU A 131 -0.60 -0.67 -10.60
CA LEU A 131 -1.63 -1.28 -11.44
C LEU A 131 -1.36 -1.08 -12.93
N GLN A 132 -0.93 0.11 -13.36
CA GLN A 132 -0.56 0.37 -14.75
C GLN A 132 0.57 -0.53 -15.25
N LEU A 133 1.54 -0.84 -14.38
CA LEU A 133 2.69 -1.63 -14.75
C LEU A 133 2.41 -3.14 -14.71
N TYR A 134 1.63 -3.59 -13.74
CA TYR A 134 1.55 -5.01 -13.40
C TYR A 134 0.13 -5.51 -13.09
N GLY A 135 -0.87 -4.64 -12.99
CA GLY A 135 -2.26 -5.03 -12.76
C GLY A 135 -2.86 -5.75 -13.97
N THR A 136 -3.84 -6.60 -13.71
CA THR A 136 -4.58 -7.37 -14.73
C THR A 136 -6.07 -7.07 -14.72
N LEU A 137 -6.57 -6.47 -13.64
CA LEU A 137 -7.96 -6.09 -13.48
C LEU A 137 -8.16 -4.58 -13.65
N ASP A 138 -9.37 -4.20 -14.05
CA ASP A 138 -9.75 -2.79 -14.06
C ASP A 138 -9.94 -2.24 -12.63
N PHE A 139 -9.78 -0.93 -12.49
CA PHE A 139 -9.89 -0.26 -11.20
C PHE A 139 -11.29 -0.36 -10.57
N ARG A 140 -12.33 -0.49 -11.39
CA ARG A 140 -13.71 -0.66 -10.90
C ARG A 140 -13.86 -1.99 -10.15
N THR A 141 -13.32 -3.06 -10.70
CA THR A 141 -13.30 -4.39 -10.08
C THR A 141 -12.50 -4.37 -8.79
N ILE A 142 -11.30 -3.79 -8.80
CA ILE A 142 -10.42 -3.72 -7.62
C ILE A 142 -11.06 -2.90 -6.50
N SER A 143 -11.70 -1.77 -6.82
CA SER A 143 -12.29 -0.85 -5.83
C SER A 143 -13.67 -1.23 -5.32
N LYS A 144 -14.29 -2.29 -5.85
CA LYS A 144 -15.68 -2.66 -5.49
C LYS A 144 -15.86 -2.93 -4.00
N TYR A 145 -14.90 -3.65 -3.39
CA TYR A 145 -14.94 -4.00 -1.97
C TYR A 145 -14.85 -2.77 -1.06
N ALA A 146 -13.92 -1.86 -1.36
CA ALA A 146 -13.79 -0.63 -0.60
C ALA A 146 -15.05 0.25 -0.71
N LYS A 147 -15.69 0.29 -1.90
CA LYS A 147 -16.97 1.00 -2.08
C LYS A 147 -18.11 0.36 -1.29
N GLU A 148 -18.15 -0.95 -1.25
CA GLU A 148 -19.16 -1.71 -0.52
C GLU A 148 -19.04 -1.44 0.97
N TYR A 149 -17.85 -1.62 1.54
CA TYR A 149 -17.60 -1.30 2.95
C TYR A 149 -17.85 0.17 3.30
N ALA A 150 -17.54 1.10 2.40
CA ALA A 150 -17.84 2.53 2.64
C ALA A 150 -19.33 2.87 2.64
N LYS A 151 -20.16 2.06 2.00
CA LYS A 151 -21.61 2.28 1.95
C LYS A 151 -22.38 1.60 3.07
N GLU A 152 -21.91 0.44 3.45
CA GLU A 152 -22.63 -0.44 4.38
C GLU A 152 -22.15 -0.31 5.83
N GLY A 153 -20.96 0.25 6.04
CA GLY A 153 -20.34 0.45 7.36
C GLY A 153 -19.48 -0.72 7.78
#